data_f3ec5c268eb568775a0b64a4d6c30716
#
_entry.id   f3ec5c268eb568775a0b64a4d6c30716
#
_cell.length_a   1.000
_cell.length_b   1.000
_cell.length_c   1.000
_cell.angle_alpha   90.00
_cell.angle_beta   90.00
_cell.angle_gamma   90.00
#
_symmetry.space_group_name_H-M   'P 1'
#
loop_
_entity.id
_entity.type
_entity.pdbx_description
1 polymer ?
#
loop_
_entity_poly.entity_id
_entity_poly.type
_entity_poly.pdbx_seq_one_letter_code
_entity_poly.pdbx_strand_id
1 'polypeptide(L)'
;EVIVIENNSTDPATKAYYENLPDRYANCRVVAYSGGFNFSRINNFGRKFANGKFLLLLNNDIEIISGNWLTQMVAEASQPGVAACGAMLYYPDDTIQHAGIITGLGGYAGHSHKYHKRGGSGYMFRLATVQDYSACTAACLLVRTSAYDAVGGLDEAFTVAFNDVDFCLRLREKGWRIVWTPYAELYHHESKSRGSDEEDPAKKARFAKEQARLYEVHGKQNILHDPYYNPNLSLDYEDFRESGDLRNLKNVTL
;
A
#
# COMPACT_ATOMS: atom_id res chain seq x y z
N GLU A 1 -17.19 -7.08 -9.19
CA GLU A 1 -16.45 -7.57 -10.37
C GLU A 1 -14.96 -7.79 -10.06
N VAL A 2 -14.35 -8.74 -10.73
CA VAL A 2 -12.90 -9.01 -10.68
C VAL A 2 -12.30 -8.78 -12.06
N ILE A 3 -11.25 -7.97 -12.14
CA ILE A 3 -10.53 -7.68 -13.37
C ILE A 3 -9.11 -8.18 -13.21
N VAL A 4 -8.79 -9.27 -13.88
CA VAL A 4 -7.43 -9.80 -13.94
C VAL A 4 -6.69 -9.09 -15.08
N ILE A 5 -5.59 -8.44 -14.78
CA ILE A 5 -4.76 -7.76 -15.77
C ILE A 5 -3.58 -8.68 -16.09
N GLU A 6 -3.66 -9.33 -17.24
CA GLU A 6 -2.59 -10.18 -17.76
C GLU A 6 -1.47 -9.31 -18.33
N ASN A 7 -0.23 -9.54 -17.88
CA ASN A 7 0.95 -8.81 -18.37
C ASN A 7 2.05 -9.74 -18.83
N ASN A 8 1.95 -10.19 -20.09
CA ASN A 8 2.96 -10.97 -20.80
C ASN A 8 3.36 -12.29 -20.10
N SER A 9 2.39 -13.00 -19.51
CA SER A 9 2.61 -14.32 -18.91
C SER A 9 3.12 -15.31 -19.95
N THR A 10 4.20 -16.03 -19.62
CA THR A 10 4.83 -16.99 -20.54
C THR A 10 4.43 -18.43 -20.26
N ASP A 11 4.02 -18.74 -19.03
CA ASP A 11 3.62 -20.08 -18.62
C ASP A 11 2.30 -20.51 -19.30
N PRO A 12 2.30 -21.66 -20.03
CA PRO A 12 1.10 -22.18 -20.68
C PRO A 12 -0.06 -22.50 -19.71
N ALA A 13 0.26 -22.96 -18.48
CA ALA A 13 -0.77 -23.27 -17.49
C ALA A 13 -1.48 -22.00 -17.01
N THR A 14 -0.75 -20.91 -16.84
CA THR A 14 -1.32 -19.59 -16.52
C THR A 14 -2.24 -19.09 -17.64
N LYS A 15 -1.85 -19.24 -18.91
CA LYS A 15 -2.68 -18.85 -20.05
C LYS A 15 -3.97 -19.67 -20.11
N ALA A 16 -3.87 -20.99 -19.98
CA ALA A 16 -5.05 -21.87 -19.94
C ALA A 16 -5.98 -21.54 -18.75
N TYR A 17 -5.42 -21.16 -17.60
CA TYR A 17 -6.20 -20.70 -16.45
C TYR A 17 -7.00 -19.42 -16.79
N TYR A 18 -6.37 -18.43 -17.42
CA TYR A 18 -7.03 -17.18 -17.80
C TYR A 18 -8.12 -17.37 -18.84
N GLU A 19 -7.93 -18.25 -19.81
CA GLU A 19 -8.93 -18.59 -20.83
C GLU A 19 -10.22 -19.17 -20.20
N ASN A 20 -10.07 -19.99 -19.15
CA ASN A 20 -11.19 -20.65 -18.48
C ASN A 20 -11.81 -19.81 -17.34
N LEU A 21 -11.20 -18.70 -16.93
CA LEU A 21 -11.61 -17.94 -15.76
C LEU A 21 -13.00 -17.29 -15.92
N PRO A 22 -13.35 -16.65 -17.06
CA PRO A 22 -14.67 -16.06 -17.28
C PRO A 22 -15.81 -17.10 -17.30
N ASP A 23 -15.55 -18.29 -17.78
CA ASP A 23 -16.54 -19.39 -17.82
C ASP A 23 -16.84 -19.92 -16.42
N ARG A 24 -15.85 -19.90 -15.53
CA ARG A 24 -15.99 -20.35 -14.14
C ARG A 24 -16.61 -19.29 -13.22
N TYR A 25 -16.37 -18.01 -13.51
CA TYR A 25 -16.81 -16.88 -12.67
C TYR A 25 -17.37 -15.75 -13.53
N ALA A 26 -18.68 -15.64 -13.61
CA ALA A 26 -19.40 -14.67 -14.45
C ALA A 26 -19.08 -13.19 -14.13
N ASN A 27 -18.57 -12.91 -12.92
CA ASN A 27 -18.16 -11.58 -12.49
C ASN A 27 -16.65 -11.31 -12.68
N CYS A 28 -15.92 -12.23 -13.33
CA CYS A 28 -14.51 -12.14 -13.60
C CYS A 28 -14.24 -11.93 -15.09
N ARG A 29 -13.29 -11.08 -15.41
CA ARG A 29 -12.78 -10.90 -16.77
C ARG A 29 -11.25 -10.75 -16.79
N VAL A 30 -10.64 -11.18 -17.86
CA VAL A 30 -9.22 -11.02 -18.09
C VAL A 30 -9.00 -9.96 -19.17
N VAL A 31 -8.11 -9.01 -18.92
CA VAL A 31 -7.72 -7.96 -19.88
C VAL A 31 -6.20 -7.99 -20.07
N ALA A 32 -5.75 -8.04 -21.31
CA ALA A 32 -4.33 -8.12 -21.63
C ALA A 32 -3.70 -6.73 -21.71
N TYR A 33 -2.58 -6.55 -21.02
CA TYR A 33 -1.70 -5.38 -21.09
C TYR A 33 -0.35 -5.79 -21.66
N SER A 34 -0.05 -5.36 -22.89
CA SER A 34 1.16 -5.77 -23.63
C SER A 34 2.41 -4.94 -23.33
N GLY A 35 2.30 -3.92 -22.47
CA GLY A 35 3.46 -3.10 -22.09
C GLY A 35 4.43 -3.83 -21.15
N GLY A 36 5.63 -3.26 -21.00
CA GLY A 36 6.57 -3.71 -19.95
C GLY A 36 5.99 -3.53 -18.55
N PHE A 37 6.51 -4.30 -17.59
CA PHE A 37 6.04 -4.23 -16.21
C PHE A 37 6.23 -2.82 -15.63
N ASN A 38 5.13 -2.26 -15.18
CA ASN A 38 5.06 -1.01 -14.44
C ASN A 38 3.76 -1.08 -13.62
N PHE A 39 3.87 -1.18 -12.30
CA PHE A 39 2.73 -1.37 -11.42
C PHE A 39 1.67 -0.27 -11.62
N SER A 40 2.11 0.99 -11.68
CA SER A 40 1.21 2.13 -11.86
C SER A 40 0.45 2.08 -13.19
N ARG A 41 1.16 1.81 -14.30
CA ARG A 41 0.54 1.70 -15.63
C ARG A 41 -0.46 0.56 -15.72
N ILE A 42 -0.12 -0.59 -15.16
CA ILE A 42 -0.98 -1.78 -15.16
C ILE A 42 -2.28 -1.46 -14.43
N ASN A 43 -2.21 -0.85 -13.24
CA ASN A 43 -3.39 -0.49 -12.46
C ASN A 43 -4.21 0.65 -13.12
N ASN A 44 -3.56 1.67 -13.67
CA ASN A 44 -4.24 2.73 -14.44
C ASN A 44 -4.94 2.16 -15.70
N PHE A 45 -4.34 1.17 -16.35
CA PHE A 45 -4.98 0.46 -17.45
C PHE A 45 -6.21 -0.31 -16.96
N GLY A 46 -6.08 -1.07 -15.87
CA GLY A 46 -7.19 -1.81 -15.26
C GLY A 46 -8.37 -0.93 -14.85
N ARG A 47 -8.09 0.28 -14.35
CA ARG A 47 -9.12 1.27 -14.00
C ARG A 47 -10.11 1.52 -15.14
N LYS A 48 -9.68 1.50 -16.39
CA LYS A 48 -10.53 1.76 -17.57
C LYS A 48 -11.66 0.75 -17.74
N PHE A 49 -11.54 -0.40 -17.12
CA PHE A 49 -12.51 -1.49 -17.19
C PHE A 49 -13.37 -1.59 -15.93
N ALA A 50 -13.02 -0.90 -14.85
CA ALA A 50 -13.71 -0.99 -13.57
C ALA A 50 -14.92 -0.04 -13.51
N ASN A 51 -16.06 -0.55 -13.02
CA ASN A 51 -17.33 0.19 -12.90
C ASN A 51 -17.78 0.38 -11.45
N GLY A 52 -17.08 -0.23 -10.49
CA GLY A 52 -17.42 -0.17 -9.07
C GLY A 52 -17.26 1.23 -8.46
N LYS A 53 -18.02 1.50 -7.40
CA LYS A 53 -17.84 2.72 -6.57
C LYS A 53 -16.50 2.75 -5.85
N PHE A 54 -15.92 1.59 -5.64
CA PHE A 54 -14.62 1.37 -5.06
C PHE A 54 -13.76 0.55 -6.01
N LEU A 55 -12.48 0.84 -6.02
CA LEU A 55 -11.43 0.07 -6.66
C LEU A 55 -10.63 -0.62 -5.57
N LEU A 56 -10.45 -1.92 -5.67
CA LEU A 56 -9.52 -2.66 -4.85
C LEU A 56 -8.27 -2.95 -5.69
N LEU A 57 -7.17 -2.30 -5.36
CA LEU A 57 -5.86 -2.70 -5.85
C LEU A 57 -5.44 -3.92 -5.03
N LEU A 58 -5.22 -5.04 -5.69
CA LEU A 58 -4.93 -6.32 -5.04
C LEU A 58 -3.86 -7.08 -5.80
N ASN A 59 -2.78 -7.40 -5.13
CA ASN A 59 -1.73 -8.25 -5.69
C ASN A 59 -2.23 -9.70 -5.86
N ASN A 60 -1.68 -10.40 -6.83
CA ASN A 60 -2.06 -11.78 -7.14
C ASN A 60 -1.44 -12.84 -6.19
N ASP A 61 -0.58 -12.43 -5.28
CA ASP A 61 0.09 -13.24 -4.26
C ASP A 61 -0.47 -12.97 -2.84
N ILE A 62 -1.75 -12.58 -2.76
CA ILE A 62 -2.51 -12.39 -1.53
C ILE A 62 -3.29 -13.68 -1.19
N GLU A 63 -3.27 -14.07 0.10
CA GLU A 63 -4.08 -15.16 0.65
C GLU A 63 -4.96 -14.61 1.78
N ILE A 64 -6.26 -14.92 1.75
CA ILE A 64 -7.26 -14.36 2.67
C ILE A 64 -7.24 -15.14 4.00
N ILE A 65 -7.16 -14.42 5.13
CA ILE A 65 -7.29 -14.98 6.49
C ILE A 65 -8.69 -14.72 7.02
N SER A 66 -9.14 -13.46 7.09
CA SER A 66 -10.45 -13.11 7.64
C SER A 66 -11.53 -13.10 6.57
N GLY A 67 -12.58 -13.93 6.72
CA GLY A 67 -13.63 -14.10 5.69
C GLY A 67 -14.45 -12.84 5.40
N ASN A 68 -14.47 -11.86 6.31
CA ASN A 68 -15.19 -10.60 6.17
C ASN A 68 -14.27 -9.40 5.83
N TRP A 69 -13.03 -9.64 5.46
CA TRP A 69 -12.00 -8.63 5.21
C TRP A 69 -12.46 -7.48 4.29
N LEU A 70 -13.10 -7.83 3.16
CA LEU A 70 -13.56 -6.83 2.19
C LEU A 70 -14.71 -5.99 2.75
N THR A 71 -15.62 -6.58 3.51
CA THR A 71 -16.72 -5.87 4.18
C THR A 71 -16.17 -4.85 5.19
N GLN A 72 -15.14 -5.23 5.95
CA GLN A 72 -14.46 -4.33 6.89
C GLN A 72 -13.81 -3.15 6.15
N MET A 73 -13.08 -3.41 5.07
CA MET A 73 -12.46 -2.34 4.27
C MET A 73 -13.50 -1.40 3.65
N VAL A 74 -14.62 -1.95 3.13
CA VAL A 74 -15.70 -1.14 2.54
C VAL A 74 -16.38 -0.29 3.61
N ALA A 75 -16.60 -0.81 4.82
CA ALA A 75 -17.18 -0.05 5.92
C ALA A 75 -16.35 1.20 6.24
N GLU A 76 -15.02 1.05 6.37
CA GLU A 76 -14.11 2.16 6.64
C GLU A 76 -13.99 3.12 5.45
N ALA A 77 -13.83 2.62 4.24
CA ALA A 77 -13.76 3.46 3.03
C ALA A 77 -15.08 4.20 2.73
N SER A 78 -16.21 3.75 3.30
CA SER A 78 -17.50 4.41 3.16
C SER A 78 -17.68 5.61 4.08
N GLN A 79 -16.85 5.77 5.11
CA GLN A 79 -16.93 6.89 6.04
C GLN A 79 -16.69 8.24 5.33
N PRO A 80 -17.34 9.32 5.77
CA PRO A 80 -17.12 10.64 5.22
C PRO A 80 -15.64 11.05 5.30
N GLY A 81 -15.12 11.63 4.21
CA GLY A 81 -13.74 12.12 4.15
C GLY A 81 -12.68 11.02 3.97
N VAL A 82 -13.02 9.73 3.96
CA VAL A 82 -12.08 8.64 3.69
C VAL A 82 -12.01 8.37 2.18
N ALA A 83 -10.82 8.44 1.60
CA ALA A 83 -10.59 8.08 0.20
C ALA A 83 -10.13 6.65 0.02
N ALA A 84 -9.33 6.12 0.95
CA ALA A 84 -8.77 4.78 0.83
C ALA A 84 -8.68 4.07 2.19
N CYS A 85 -8.75 2.73 2.14
CA CYS A 85 -8.58 1.85 3.30
C CYS A 85 -7.58 0.74 2.96
N GLY A 86 -6.51 0.61 3.78
CA GLY A 86 -5.53 -0.47 3.73
C GLY A 86 -5.87 -1.60 4.68
N ALA A 87 -5.41 -2.80 4.36
CA ALA A 87 -5.57 -4.02 5.15
C ALA A 87 -4.35 -4.30 6.05
N MET A 88 -4.50 -5.19 7.01
CA MET A 88 -3.41 -5.83 7.74
C MET A 88 -2.81 -6.94 6.88
N LEU A 89 -1.51 -6.83 6.57
CA LEU A 89 -0.82 -7.87 5.82
C LEU A 89 0.24 -8.54 6.68
N TYR A 90 0.31 -9.86 6.55
CA TYR A 90 1.32 -10.69 7.20
C TYR A 90 2.23 -11.37 6.18
N TYR A 91 3.46 -11.61 6.59
CA TYR A 91 4.32 -12.58 5.93
C TYR A 91 3.84 -14.01 6.22
N PRO A 92 4.25 -15.00 5.39
CA PRO A 92 3.86 -16.42 5.61
C PRO A 92 4.29 -17.03 6.96
N ASP A 93 5.19 -16.37 7.68
CA ASP A 93 5.67 -16.77 9.01
C ASP A 93 4.88 -16.14 10.18
N ASP A 94 3.69 -15.56 9.89
CA ASP A 94 2.85 -14.82 10.84
C ASP A 94 3.51 -13.57 11.46
N THR A 95 4.52 -13.00 10.83
CA THR A 95 5.00 -11.67 11.19
C THR A 95 4.30 -10.59 10.38
N ILE A 96 4.14 -9.40 10.97
CA ILE A 96 3.50 -8.27 10.29
C ILE A 96 4.38 -7.80 9.14
N GLN A 97 3.79 -7.70 7.95
CA GLN A 97 4.39 -7.06 6.79
C GLN A 97 3.94 -5.61 6.66
N HIS A 98 2.64 -5.38 6.86
CA HIS A 98 2.04 -4.05 6.72
C HIS A 98 0.93 -3.80 7.74
N ALA A 99 1.08 -2.71 8.49
CA ALA A 99 0.08 -2.17 9.40
C ALA A 99 0.02 -0.63 9.27
N GLY A 100 -0.07 -0.14 8.03
CA GLY A 100 0.05 1.28 7.69
C GLY A 100 1.47 1.70 7.33
N ILE A 101 1.61 2.82 6.63
CA ILE A 101 2.89 3.41 6.24
C ILE A 101 3.09 4.74 6.96
N ILE A 102 4.28 4.89 7.56
CA ILE A 102 4.78 6.11 8.20
C ILE A 102 5.76 6.76 7.23
N THR A 103 5.52 8.00 6.84
CA THR A 103 6.49 8.78 6.07
C THR A 103 7.66 9.23 6.95
N GLY A 104 8.84 9.37 6.36
CA GLY A 104 10.08 9.68 7.09
C GLY A 104 10.80 8.47 7.67
N LEU A 105 10.12 7.34 7.87
CA LEU A 105 10.74 6.13 8.40
C LEU A 105 11.83 5.62 7.44
N GLY A 106 13.03 5.37 7.96
CA GLY A 106 14.20 5.03 7.14
C GLY A 106 14.66 6.15 6.19
N GLY A 107 14.23 7.40 6.43
CA GLY A 107 14.52 8.55 5.59
C GLY A 107 13.54 8.76 4.42
N TYR A 108 12.57 7.88 4.19
CA TYR A 108 11.61 7.99 3.07
C TYR A 108 10.18 7.59 3.46
N ALA A 109 9.89 6.33 3.61
CA ALA A 109 8.62 5.79 4.10
C ALA A 109 8.80 4.31 4.44
N GLY A 110 8.19 3.86 5.52
CA GLY A 110 8.30 2.48 5.97
C GLY A 110 7.01 1.93 6.56
N HIS A 111 6.94 0.62 6.64
CA HIS A 111 5.78 -0.08 7.19
C HIS A 111 5.82 -0.07 8.72
N SER A 112 4.72 0.35 9.33
CA SER A 112 4.52 0.33 10.78
C SER A 112 4.56 -1.11 11.32
N HIS A 113 5.22 -1.32 12.46
CA HIS A 113 5.31 -2.62 13.17
C HIS A 113 5.83 -3.80 12.32
N LYS A 114 6.60 -3.52 11.27
CA LYS A 114 7.15 -4.58 10.40
C LYS A 114 7.91 -5.62 11.23
N TYR A 115 7.73 -6.89 10.90
CA TYR A 115 8.30 -8.06 11.59
C TYR A 115 7.83 -8.29 13.03
N HIS A 116 6.88 -7.51 13.56
CA HIS A 116 6.24 -7.85 14.83
C HIS A 116 5.37 -9.10 14.67
N LYS A 117 5.28 -9.90 15.73
CA LYS A 117 4.45 -11.10 15.72
C LYS A 117 2.96 -10.76 15.69
N ARG A 118 2.19 -11.56 14.96
CA ARG A 118 0.73 -11.52 14.93
C ARG A 118 0.14 -11.65 16.34
N GLY A 119 -1.00 -10.99 16.59
CA GLY A 119 -1.76 -11.05 17.84
C GLY A 119 -1.30 -10.09 18.93
N GLY A 120 -0.23 -9.29 18.69
CA GLY A 120 0.16 -8.21 19.58
C GLY A 120 -0.75 -6.98 19.41
N SER A 121 -0.90 -6.16 20.47
CA SER A 121 -1.66 -4.90 20.41
C SER A 121 -0.86 -3.74 19.78
N GLY A 122 0.46 -3.89 19.63
CA GLY A 122 1.35 -2.84 19.13
C GLY A 122 1.50 -1.65 20.09
N TYR A 123 2.24 -0.64 19.63
CA TYR A 123 2.42 0.60 20.38
C TYR A 123 1.06 1.28 20.61
N MET A 124 0.73 1.54 21.89
CA MET A 124 -0.52 2.22 22.30
C MET A 124 -1.78 1.62 21.63
N PHE A 125 -1.87 0.29 21.55
CA PHE A 125 -2.97 -0.45 20.91
C PHE A 125 -3.19 -0.12 19.40
N ARG A 126 -2.20 0.40 18.70
CA ARG A 126 -2.33 0.75 17.29
C ARG A 126 -2.65 -0.44 16.38
N LEU A 127 -2.27 -1.66 16.76
CA LEU A 127 -2.58 -2.87 16.01
C LEU A 127 -3.98 -3.46 16.32
N ALA A 128 -4.70 -2.90 17.31
CA ALA A 128 -6.01 -3.37 17.73
C ALA A 128 -7.15 -2.41 17.33
N THR A 129 -6.85 -1.26 16.75
CA THR A 129 -7.82 -0.21 16.42
C THR A 129 -7.60 0.33 15.01
N VAL A 130 -8.68 0.77 14.37
CA VAL A 130 -8.61 1.48 13.09
C VAL A 130 -7.80 2.77 13.25
N GLN A 131 -6.89 3.05 12.32
CA GLN A 131 -5.97 4.18 12.39
C GLN A 131 -5.99 5.00 11.10
N ASP A 132 -5.78 6.31 11.21
CA ASP A 132 -5.34 7.14 10.09
C ASP A 132 -3.83 6.99 9.90
N TYR A 133 -3.39 6.87 8.66
CA TYR A 133 -1.99 6.81 8.27
C TYR A 133 -1.69 7.75 7.10
N SER A 134 -0.42 8.07 6.92
CA SER A 134 0.02 8.85 5.76
C SER A 134 -0.16 8.10 4.45
N ALA A 135 0.02 6.79 4.47
CA ALA A 135 -0.22 5.92 3.32
C ALA A 135 -0.51 4.46 3.76
N CYS A 136 -0.99 3.65 2.82
CA CYS A 136 -1.09 2.21 2.91
C CYS A 136 -0.61 1.57 1.61
N THR A 137 -0.07 0.34 1.69
CA THR A 137 0.45 -0.34 0.52
C THR A 137 -0.64 -0.73 -0.47
N ALA A 138 -0.36 -0.56 -1.75
CA ALA A 138 -1.25 -0.98 -2.84
C ALA A 138 -1.24 -2.50 -3.09
N ALA A 139 -0.51 -3.28 -2.30
CA ALA A 139 -0.65 -4.74 -2.31
C ALA A 139 -2.08 -5.18 -1.94
N CYS A 140 -2.76 -4.41 -1.05
CA CYS A 140 -4.20 -4.52 -0.76
C CYS A 140 -4.73 -3.15 -0.32
N LEU A 141 -5.25 -2.35 -1.26
CA LEU A 141 -5.74 -1.00 -1.02
C LEU A 141 -7.11 -0.78 -1.67
N LEU A 142 -8.14 -0.59 -0.86
CA LEU A 142 -9.47 -0.21 -1.33
C LEU A 142 -9.56 1.31 -1.44
N VAL A 143 -9.93 1.83 -2.61
CA VAL A 143 -9.99 3.25 -2.92
C VAL A 143 -11.36 3.63 -3.46
N ARG A 144 -11.89 4.79 -3.09
CA ARG A 144 -13.05 5.37 -3.79
C ARG A 144 -12.67 5.65 -5.24
N THR A 145 -13.45 5.15 -6.19
CA THR A 145 -13.20 5.37 -7.62
C THR A 145 -13.11 6.86 -7.96
N SER A 146 -14.00 7.69 -7.41
CA SER A 146 -13.99 9.13 -7.62
C SER A 146 -12.73 9.82 -7.08
N ALA A 147 -12.16 9.32 -5.98
CA ALA A 147 -10.92 9.84 -5.42
C ALA A 147 -9.70 9.42 -6.25
N TYR A 148 -9.69 8.16 -6.72
CA TYR A 148 -8.67 7.66 -7.67
C TYR A 148 -8.59 8.55 -8.92
N ASP A 149 -9.76 8.81 -9.53
CA ASP A 149 -9.87 9.62 -10.74
C ASP A 149 -9.50 11.11 -10.49
N ALA A 150 -9.88 11.66 -9.35
CA ALA A 150 -9.62 13.05 -8.99
C ALA A 150 -8.13 13.39 -8.81
N VAL A 151 -7.27 12.40 -8.55
CA VAL A 151 -5.81 12.55 -8.50
C VAL A 151 -5.12 12.04 -9.77
N GLY A 152 -5.89 11.60 -10.79
CA GLY A 152 -5.36 11.11 -12.06
C GLY A 152 -4.76 9.70 -11.99
N GLY A 153 -5.15 8.90 -10.99
CA GLY A 153 -4.61 7.55 -10.78
C GLY A 153 -3.20 7.54 -10.17
N LEU A 154 -2.48 6.44 -10.37
CA LEU A 154 -1.10 6.27 -9.93
C LEU A 154 -0.12 7.02 -10.85
N ASP A 155 0.93 7.65 -10.31
CA ASP A 155 2.00 8.25 -11.13
C ASP A 155 2.86 7.14 -11.76
N GLU A 156 2.84 7.07 -13.10
CA GLU A 156 3.52 6.05 -13.88
C GLU A 156 5.05 6.18 -13.89
N ALA A 157 5.59 7.26 -13.33
CA ALA A 157 7.02 7.41 -13.11
C ALA A 157 7.53 6.58 -11.91
N PHE A 158 6.63 6.19 -11.00
CA PHE A 158 6.91 5.18 -9.97
C PHE A 158 6.56 3.80 -10.51
N THR A 159 7.57 3.05 -10.88
CA THR A 159 7.38 1.77 -11.58
C THR A 159 7.13 0.61 -10.63
N VAL A 160 7.74 0.65 -9.43
CA VAL A 160 7.69 -0.41 -8.41
C VAL A 160 7.53 0.15 -7.00
N ALA A 161 8.48 0.98 -6.53
CA ALA A 161 8.46 1.52 -5.17
C ALA A 161 7.75 2.88 -5.10
N PHE A 162 7.20 3.18 -3.93
CA PHE A 162 6.57 4.47 -3.58
C PHE A 162 5.38 4.91 -4.43
N ASN A 163 4.89 4.09 -5.37
CA ASN A 163 3.69 4.41 -6.15
C ASN A 163 2.44 4.56 -5.27
N ASP A 164 2.33 3.73 -4.24
CA ASP A 164 1.28 3.77 -3.22
C ASP A 164 1.44 4.93 -2.24
N VAL A 165 2.68 5.23 -1.84
CA VAL A 165 3.00 6.38 -0.97
C VAL A 165 2.64 7.68 -1.69
N ASP A 166 3.16 7.89 -2.91
CA ASP A 166 2.83 9.04 -3.74
C ASP A 166 1.32 9.21 -3.93
N PHE A 167 0.65 8.12 -4.29
CA PHE A 167 -0.79 8.12 -4.52
C PHE A 167 -1.58 8.53 -3.27
N CYS A 168 -1.26 7.95 -2.11
CA CYS A 168 -1.89 8.29 -0.84
C CYS A 168 -1.62 9.74 -0.43
N LEU A 169 -0.41 10.25 -0.64
CA LEU A 169 -0.08 11.64 -0.34
C LEU A 169 -0.87 12.61 -1.22
N ARG A 170 -1.01 12.35 -2.54
CA ARG A 170 -1.87 13.16 -3.43
C ARG A 170 -3.34 13.12 -3.03
N LEU A 171 -3.86 12.00 -2.53
CA LEU A 171 -5.20 11.94 -1.95
C LEU A 171 -5.32 12.83 -0.71
N ARG A 172 -4.32 12.82 0.18
CA ARG A 172 -4.28 13.65 1.39
C ARG A 172 -4.17 15.14 1.07
N GLU A 173 -3.42 15.54 0.05
CA GLU A 173 -3.34 16.92 -0.46
C GLU A 173 -4.71 17.46 -0.93
N LYS A 174 -5.63 16.57 -1.33
CA LYS A 174 -7.03 16.90 -1.61
C LYS A 174 -7.92 16.96 -0.37
N GLY A 175 -7.37 16.75 0.83
CA GLY A 175 -8.09 16.78 2.09
C GLY A 175 -8.75 15.46 2.49
N TRP A 176 -8.45 14.36 1.83
CA TRP A 176 -8.97 13.04 2.20
C TRP A 176 -8.08 12.34 3.22
N ARG A 177 -8.71 11.40 3.95
CA ARG A 177 -8.05 10.52 4.91
C ARG A 177 -7.72 9.18 4.26
N ILE A 178 -6.59 8.61 4.67
CA ILE A 178 -6.19 7.23 4.39
C ILE A 178 -6.32 6.47 5.70
N VAL A 179 -7.14 5.44 5.71
CA VAL A 179 -7.42 4.63 6.91
C VAL A 179 -6.78 3.26 6.74
N TRP A 180 -6.31 2.70 7.81
CA TRP A 180 -5.88 1.31 7.91
C TRP A 180 -6.75 0.58 8.92
N THR A 181 -7.15 -0.69 8.62
CA THR A 181 -7.95 -1.51 9.51
C THR A 181 -7.24 -2.81 9.90
N PRO A 182 -7.21 -3.17 11.21
CA PRO A 182 -6.66 -4.46 11.65
C PRO A 182 -7.62 -5.63 11.40
N TYR A 183 -8.88 -5.37 11.02
CA TYR A 183 -9.94 -6.38 10.89
C TYR A 183 -10.00 -7.02 9.51
N ALA A 184 -9.20 -6.55 8.56
CA ALA A 184 -9.01 -7.15 7.25
C ALA A 184 -7.63 -7.80 7.20
N GLU A 185 -7.52 -9.07 7.61
CA GLU A 185 -6.26 -9.78 7.70
C GLU A 185 -6.02 -10.67 6.47
N LEU A 186 -4.83 -10.56 5.87
CA LEU A 186 -4.41 -11.34 4.70
C LEU A 186 -2.91 -11.66 4.81
N TYR A 187 -2.48 -12.78 4.22
CA TYR A 187 -1.07 -13.01 3.92
C TYR A 187 -0.70 -12.38 2.57
N HIS A 188 0.49 -11.83 2.48
CA HIS A 188 1.09 -11.38 1.23
C HIS A 188 2.42 -12.10 1.01
N HIS A 189 2.46 -12.97 0.01
CA HIS A 189 3.59 -13.82 -0.32
C HIS A 189 4.67 -13.09 -1.13
N GLU A 190 5.05 -11.89 -0.66
CA GLU A 190 5.98 -10.97 -1.33
C GLU A 190 7.24 -11.65 -1.85
N SER A 191 7.74 -11.16 -2.98
CA SER A 191 9.05 -11.52 -3.56
C SER A 191 9.21 -12.92 -4.13
N LYS A 192 8.18 -13.76 -4.19
CA LYS A 192 8.29 -15.09 -4.83
C LYS A 192 8.72 -15.01 -6.31
N SER A 193 8.32 -13.95 -7.02
CA SER A 193 8.59 -13.79 -8.45
C SER A 193 9.73 -12.81 -8.78
N ARG A 194 10.07 -11.87 -7.88
CA ARG A 194 11.05 -10.80 -8.16
C ARG A 194 12.37 -10.91 -7.40
N GLY A 195 12.44 -11.71 -6.33
CA GLY A 195 13.59 -11.75 -5.42
C GLY A 195 13.81 -10.43 -4.65
N SER A 196 14.78 -10.42 -3.74
CA SER A 196 15.13 -9.24 -2.95
C SER A 196 15.63 -8.09 -3.82
N ASP A 197 15.18 -6.86 -3.54
CA ASP A 197 15.67 -5.63 -4.20
C ASP A 197 17.08 -5.23 -3.68
N GLU A 198 17.55 -5.85 -2.61
CA GLU A 198 18.81 -5.47 -1.95
C GLU A 198 20.07 -6.04 -2.61
N GLU A 199 19.96 -7.06 -3.45
CA GLU A 199 21.11 -7.76 -4.05
C GLU A 199 21.42 -7.32 -5.48
N ASP A 200 20.47 -6.70 -6.19
CA ASP A 200 20.60 -6.33 -7.61
C ASP A 200 20.93 -4.83 -7.77
N PRO A 201 22.10 -4.48 -8.36
CA PRO A 201 22.49 -3.08 -8.57
C PRO A 201 21.49 -2.26 -9.40
N ALA A 202 20.82 -2.88 -10.39
CA ALA A 202 19.81 -2.21 -11.22
C ALA A 202 18.55 -1.87 -10.40
N LYS A 203 18.14 -2.77 -9.51
CA LYS A 203 17.01 -2.56 -8.60
C LYS A 203 17.32 -1.48 -7.57
N LYS A 204 18.55 -1.46 -7.01
CA LYS A 204 19.02 -0.38 -6.13
C LYS A 204 19.00 0.99 -6.81
N ALA A 205 19.50 1.07 -8.05
CA ALA A 205 19.50 2.31 -8.81
C ALA A 205 18.07 2.81 -9.11
N ARG A 206 17.15 1.89 -9.47
CA ARG A 206 15.74 2.20 -9.64
C ARG A 206 15.14 2.74 -8.35
N PHE A 207 15.31 2.05 -7.22
CA PHE A 207 14.81 2.46 -5.92
C PHE A 207 15.30 3.86 -5.52
N ALA A 208 16.59 4.14 -5.67
CA ALA A 208 17.17 5.46 -5.40
C ALA A 208 16.56 6.56 -6.29
N LYS A 209 16.28 6.24 -7.57
CA LYS A 209 15.62 7.17 -8.49
C LYS A 209 14.17 7.46 -8.06
N GLU A 210 13.42 6.42 -7.70
CA GLU A 210 12.03 6.56 -7.23
C GLU A 210 11.97 7.31 -5.88
N GLN A 211 12.94 7.08 -4.98
CA GLN A 211 13.08 7.86 -3.75
C GLN A 211 13.37 9.35 -4.02
N ALA A 212 14.30 9.65 -4.93
CA ALA A 212 14.60 11.04 -5.31
C ALA A 212 13.36 11.73 -5.88
N ARG A 213 12.58 11.03 -6.72
CA ARG A 213 11.34 11.55 -7.26
C ARG A 213 10.30 11.81 -6.16
N LEU A 214 10.17 10.93 -5.17
CA LEU A 214 9.26 11.16 -4.04
C LEU A 214 9.57 12.48 -3.33
N TYR A 215 10.84 12.78 -3.11
CA TYR A 215 11.27 14.04 -2.53
C TYR A 215 11.04 15.25 -3.46
N GLU A 216 11.25 15.07 -4.76
CA GLU A 216 10.98 16.12 -5.76
C GLU A 216 9.50 16.51 -5.79
N VAL A 217 8.60 15.52 -5.81
CA VAL A 217 7.16 15.74 -5.94
C VAL A 217 6.54 16.29 -4.65
N HIS A 218 6.89 15.72 -3.50
CA HIS A 218 6.21 16.03 -2.23
C HIS A 218 7.03 16.94 -1.30
N GLY A 219 8.29 17.20 -1.63
CA GLY A 219 9.23 17.94 -0.77
C GLY A 219 9.77 17.06 0.37
N LYS A 220 11.11 17.03 0.50
CA LYS A 220 11.79 16.19 1.49
C LYS A 220 11.30 16.44 2.93
N GLN A 221 11.07 17.70 3.29
CA GLN A 221 10.60 18.06 4.63
C GLN A 221 9.21 17.50 4.94
N ASN A 222 8.30 17.51 3.94
CA ASN A 222 6.96 16.94 4.10
C ASN A 222 7.01 15.42 4.25
N ILE A 223 7.92 14.75 3.53
CA ILE A 223 8.13 13.31 3.69
C ILE A 223 8.69 12.96 5.08
N LEU A 224 9.61 13.77 5.61
CA LEU A 224 10.22 13.54 6.91
C LEU A 224 9.33 13.94 8.10
N HIS A 225 8.13 14.50 7.85
CA HIS A 225 7.16 14.93 8.88
C HIS A 225 5.81 14.24 8.68
N ASP A 226 5.66 13.05 9.28
CA ASP A 226 4.38 12.34 9.27
C ASP A 226 3.43 12.92 10.33
N PRO A 227 2.26 13.48 9.95
CA PRO A 227 1.33 14.08 10.92
C PRO A 227 0.61 13.06 11.81
N TYR A 228 0.69 11.75 11.48
CA TYR A 228 0.11 10.66 12.27
C TYR A 228 1.15 9.93 13.12
N TYR A 229 2.41 10.42 13.13
CA TYR A 229 3.50 9.85 13.91
C TYR A 229 4.02 10.84 14.95
N ASN A 230 4.21 10.37 16.19
CA ASN A 230 4.70 11.23 17.26
C ASN A 230 6.16 11.67 16.97
N PRO A 231 6.46 12.98 16.92
CA PRO A 231 7.78 13.49 16.59
C PRO A 231 8.87 13.16 17.63
N ASN A 232 8.50 12.65 18.81
CA ASN A 232 9.43 12.19 19.82
C ASN A 232 9.86 10.72 19.63
N LEU A 233 9.26 10.03 18.68
CA LEU A 233 9.64 8.66 18.33
C LEU A 233 10.68 8.64 17.21
N SER A 234 11.51 7.59 17.21
CA SER A 234 12.54 7.41 16.19
C SER A 234 11.94 7.07 14.83
N LEU A 235 12.49 7.68 13.78
CA LEU A 235 12.22 7.32 12.39
C LEU A 235 13.28 6.36 11.81
N ASP A 236 14.20 5.85 12.64
CA ASP A 236 15.22 4.90 12.22
C ASP A 236 14.78 3.43 12.39
N TYR A 237 13.69 3.21 13.14
CA TYR A 237 13.19 1.87 13.49
C TYR A 237 11.67 1.80 13.41
N GLU A 238 11.15 0.63 13.07
CA GLU A 238 9.70 0.37 12.90
C GLU A 238 8.97 0.02 14.23
N ASP A 239 9.63 0.11 15.36
CA ASP A 239 9.16 -0.37 16.67
C ASP A 239 8.64 0.72 17.63
N PHE A 240 8.52 1.96 17.16
CA PHE A 240 8.02 3.11 17.94
C PHE A 240 8.85 3.43 19.19
N ARG A 241 10.15 3.08 19.21
CA ARG A 241 11.03 3.50 20.28
C ARG A 241 11.23 5.01 20.32
N GLU A 242 11.59 5.53 21.48
CA GLU A 242 11.89 6.95 21.65
C GLU A 242 13.07 7.37 20.75
N SER A 243 12.98 8.58 20.22
CA SER A 243 14.11 9.21 19.55
C SER A 243 15.19 9.54 20.58
N GLY A 244 16.44 9.14 20.32
CA GLY A 244 17.59 9.57 21.13
C GLY A 244 17.86 11.08 21.07
N ASP A 245 17.15 11.80 20.21
CA ASP A 245 17.29 13.22 19.99
C ASP A 245 16.19 14.01 20.73
N LEU A 246 16.48 14.39 21.98
CA LEU A 246 15.57 15.17 22.85
C LEU A 246 15.36 16.63 22.38
N ARG A 247 15.83 17.03 21.20
CA ARG A 247 15.71 18.41 20.70
C ARG A 247 14.27 18.88 20.54
N ASN A 248 13.33 17.96 20.39
CA ASN A 248 11.90 18.27 20.24
C ASN A 248 11.17 18.57 21.56
N LEU A 249 11.74 18.21 22.71
CA LEU A 249 11.16 18.50 24.03
C LEU A 249 11.24 19.98 24.43
N LYS A 250 12.08 20.79 23.80
CA LYS A 250 12.27 22.21 24.14
C LYS A 250 11.12 23.12 23.68
N ASN A 251 10.21 22.63 22.86
CA ASN A 251 9.08 23.42 22.31
C ASN A 251 7.73 23.07 22.92
N VAL A 252 7.67 22.24 23.96
CA VAL A 252 6.44 22.00 24.72
C VAL A 252 6.39 23.01 25.86
N THR A 253 5.81 24.18 25.61
CA THR A 253 5.35 25.08 26.67
C THR A 253 4.06 24.48 27.25
N LEU A 254 4.10 24.06 28.50
CA LEU A 254 2.91 23.64 29.27
C LEU A 254 1.96 24.83 29.47
#